data_80d59012bb033036402ae73e4be926f5
#
_entry.id   80d59012bb033036402ae73e4be926f5
#
_cell.length_a   1.000
_cell.length_b   1.000
_cell.length_c   1.000
_cell.angle_alpha   90.00
_cell.angle_beta   90.00
_cell.angle_gamma   90.00
#
_symmetry.space_group_name_H-M   'P 1'
#
loop_
_entity.id
_entity.type
_entity.pdbx_description
1 polymer ?
#
loop_
_entity_poly.entity_id
_entity_poly.type
_entity_poly.pdbx_seq_one_letter_code
_entity_poly.pdbx_strand_id
1 'polypeptide(L)'
;YLLLSDGMGSGREAQRESQMTLRLLEQFLKAGIQPESALKTLNAALNLRSDEQGSFTTIDLLAVDLAERQAALYKYGAAPTYIKRQGSVRRLTGAALPAGLQDAGTPPSVSRFPLEEGAFLLLVSDGVADSGDDQWLQNLLAGWQGDDPNALVALVMGEAYQRRKGDDDRSAVCLFLPEKGKREV
;
A
#
# COMPACT_ATOMS: atom_id res chain seq x y z
N TYR A 1 -7.24 -2.15 9.03
CA TYR A 1 -6.71 -1.29 7.99
C TYR A 1 -5.19 -1.35 7.95
N LEU A 2 -4.61 -1.49 6.75
CA LEU A 2 -3.19 -1.26 6.49
C LEU A 2 -3.07 -0.03 5.60
N LEU A 3 -2.14 0.85 5.96
CA LEU A 3 -1.94 2.13 5.28
C LEU A 3 -0.47 2.27 4.89
N LEU A 4 -0.22 2.65 3.65
CA LEU A 4 1.09 3.06 3.16
C LEU A 4 0.91 4.38 2.39
N SER A 5 1.76 5.36 2.66
CA SER A 5 1.77 6.63 1.95
C SER A 5 3.22 7.05 1.73
N ASP A 6 3.51 7.49 0.52
CA ASP A 6 4.81 8.01 0.14
C ASP A 6 4.64 9.43 -0.38
N GLY A 7 5.27 10.39 0.30
CA GLY A 7 5.24 11.80 -0.06
C GLY A 7 6.14 12.04 -1.28
N MET A 8 5.67 12.81 -2.22
CA MET A 8 6.45 13.13 -3.43
C MET A 8 7.64 14.02 -3.13
N GLY A 9 8.77 13.69 -3.75
CA GLY A 9 10.04 14.35 -3.50
C GLY A 9 10.90 13.58 -2.50
N SER A 10 11.80 14.26 -1.81
CA SER A 10 12.69 13.65 -0.84
C SER A 10 12.85 14.51 0.42
N GLY A 11 13.24 13.86 1.52
CA GLY A 11 13.59 14.53 2.75
C GLY A 11 12.40 14.92 3.63
N ARG A 12 12.57 15.99 4.43
CA ARG A 12 11.65 16.33 5.52
C ARG A 12 10.25 16.76 5.07
N GLU A 13 10.11 17.34 3.90
CA GLU A 13 8.81 17.80 3.38
C GLU A 13 7.97 16.59 2.94
N ALA A 14 8.53 15.69 2.13
CA ALA A 14 7.89 14.45 1.73
C ALA A 14 7.49 13.60 2.95
N GLN A 15 8.39 13.48 3.94
CA GLN A 15 8.11 12.79 5.20
C GLN A 15 6.95 13.42 5.99
N ARG A 16 6.87 14.75 6.06
CA ARG A 16 5.76 15.44 6.74
C ARG A 16 4.44 15.21 6.03
N GLU A 17 4.44 15.23 4.70
CA GLU A 17 3.24 15.05 3.90
C GLU A 17 2.68 13.63 4.07
N SER A 18 3.52 12.59 3.94
CA SER A 18 3.11 11.20 4.16
C SER A 18 2.62 10.97 5.59
N GLN A 19 3.33 11.48 6.60
CA GLN A 19 2.92 11.36 8.01
C GLN A 19 1.59 12.06 8.30
N MET A 20 1.38 13.27 7.76
CA MET A 20 0.12 14.00 7.93
C MET A 20 -1.04 13.23 7.27
N THR A 21 -0.82 12.75 6.06
CA THR A 21 -1.77 11.92 5.30
C THR A 21 -2.20 10.70 6.10
N LEU A 22 -1.24 9.92 6.61
CA LEU A 22 -1.52 8.73 7.42
C LEU A 22 -2.29 9.07 8.70
N ARG A 23 -1.91 10.13 9.41
CA ARG A 23 -2.60 10.56 10.65
C ARG A 23 -4.03 10.98 10.38
N LEU A 24 -4.29 11.75 9.32
CA LEU A 24 -5.66 12.18 8.96
C LEU A 24 -6.52 10.99 8.57
N LEU A 25 -6.00 10.07 7.74
CA LEU A 25 -6.73 8.84 7.38
C LEU A 25 -7.04 8.00 8.61
N GLU A 26 -6.07 7.81 9.50
CA GLU A 26 -6.28 7.08 10.74
C GLU A 26 -7.40 7.69 11.59
N GLN A 27 -7.44 9.03 11.73
CA GLN A 27 -8.50 9.72 12.47
C GLN A 27 -9.87 9.57 11.81
N PHE A 28 -9.95 9.70 10.49
CA PHE A 28 -11.19 9.49 9.76
C PHE A 28 -11.73 8.08 9.91
N LEU A 29 -10.87 7.07 9.76
CA LEU A 29 -11.26 5.67 9.90
C LEU A 29 -11.68 5.32 11.34
N LYS A 30 -10.97 5.85 12.36
CA LYS A 30 -11.35 5.72 13.78
C LYS A 30 -12.67 6.39 14.10
N ALA A 31 -13.01 7.49 13.41
CA ALA A 31 -14.32 8.15 13.54
C ALA A 31 -15.44 7.42 12.78
N GLY A 32 -15.17 6.29 12.14
CA GLY A 32 -16.14 5.50 11.38
C GLY A 32 -16.47 6.04 9.99
N ILE A 33 -15.67 6.98 9.48
CA ILE A 33 -15.82 7.48 8.11
C ILE A 33 -15.40 6.37 7.13
N GLN A 34 -16.25 6.11 6.14
CA GLN A 34 -15.97 5.09 5.13
C GLN A 34 -14.68 5.41 4.35
N PRO A 35 -13.83 4.41 4.04
CA PRO A 35 -12.53 4.59 3.40
C PRO A 35 -12.56 5.47 2.15
N GLU A 36 -13.52 5.24 1.26
CA GLU A 36 -13.63 6.02 0.03
C GLU A 36 -13.94 7.50 0.30
N SER A 37 -14.81 7.79 1.26
CA SER A 37 -15.15 9.17 1.66
C SER A 37 -13.97 9.87 2.34
N ALA A 38 -13.25 9.16 3.21
CA ALA A 38 -12.04 9.66 3.87
C ALA A 38 -10.96 10.04 2.84
N LEU A 39 -10.73 9.15 1.85
CA LEU A 39 -9.77 9.35 0.79
C LEU A 39 -10.13 10.51 -0.15
N LYS A 40 -11.41 10.64 -0.54
CA LYS A 40 -11.88 11.78 -1.34
C LYS A 40 -11.71 13.10 -0.60
N THR A 41 -12.04 13.13 0.69
CA THR A 41 -11.88 14.34 1.53
C THR A 41 -10.41 14.71 1.62
N LEU A 42 -9.53 13.74 1.82
CA LEU A 42 -8.10 13.97 1.89
C LEU A 42 -7.53 14.46 0.55
N ASN A 43 -7.92 13.83 -0.58
CA ASN A 43 -7.52 14.28 -1.91
C ASN A 43 -7.93 15.74 -2.16
N ALA A 44 -9.17 16.13 -1.80
CA ALA A 44 -9.64 17.50 -1.92
C ALA A 44 -8.82 18.47 -1.06
N ALA A 45 -8.48 18.11 0.16
CA ALA A 45 -7.67 18.92 1.06
C ALA A 45 -6.23 19.11 0.54
N LEU A 46 -5.62 18.05 0.01
CA LEU A 46 -4.29 18.10 -0.60
C LEU A 46 -4.30 18.92 -1.89
N ASN A 47 -5.33 18.79 -2.73
CA ASN A 47 -5.48 19.53 -3.97
C ASN A 47 -5.52 21.05 -3.70
N LEU A 48 -6.27 21.50 -2.69
CA LEU A 48 -6.31 22.91 -2.29
C LEU A 48 -4.94 23.44 -1.83
N ARG A 49 -4.10 22.59 -1.25
CA ARG A 49 -2.74 22.97 -0.82
C ARG A 49 -1.72 22.89 -1.96
N SER A 50 -1.93 22.03 -2.95
CA SER A 50 -1.00 21.82 -4.05
C SER A 50 -0.86 23.07 -4.93
N ASP A 51 -1.87 23.89 -5.05
CA ASP A 51 -1.83 25.16 -5.77
C ASP A 51 -0.82 26.15 -5.17
N GLU A 52 -0.52 26.02 -3.86
CA GLU A 52 0.41 26.90 -3.15
C GLU A 52 1.81 26.30 -2.97
N GLN A 53 1.93 24.97 -2.82
CA GLN A 53 3.17 24.30 -2.39
C GLN A 53 3.52 22.98 -3.12
N GLY A 54 2.68 22.54 -4.07
CA GLY A 54 2.91 21.28 -4.80
C GLY A 54 2.80 20.02 -3.94
N SER A 55 1.97 20.05 -2.90
CA SER A 55 1.81 18.94 -1.95
C SER A 55 0.98 17.80 -2.54
N PHE A 56 1.59 16.66 -2.84
CA PHE A 56 0.89 15.45 -3.28
C PHE A 56 1.60 14.20 -2.77
N THR A 57 0.84 13.13 -2.60
CA THR A 57 1.36 11.89 -2.02
C THR A 57 0.66 10.67 -2.62
N THR A 58 1.37 9.56 -2.66
CA THR A 58 0.75 8.27 -2.97
C THR A 58 0.01 7.73 -1.75
N ILE A 59 -1.06 6.98 -1.96
CA ILE A 59 -1.80 6.33 -0.88
C ILE A 59 -2.20 4.93 -1.29
N ASP A 60 -1.83 3.96 -0.46
CA ASP A 60 -2.38 2.62 -0.42
C ASP A 60 -3.15 2.44 0.88
N LEU A 61 -4.45 2.14 0.78
CA LEU A 61 -5.28 1.75 1.90
C LEU A 61 -5.90 0.38 1.63
N LEU A 62 -5.50 -0.62 2.40
CA LEU A 62 -6.12 -1.93 2.40
C LEU A 62 -7.09 -2.02 3.60
N ALA A 63 -8.37 -2.13 3.30
CA ALA A 63 -9.43 -2.40 4.27
C ALA A 63 -9.75 -3.90 4.25
N VAL A 64 -9.69 -4.54 5.42
CA VAL A 64 -9.89 -5.97 5.60
C VAL A 64 -11.08 -6.21 6.51
N ASP A 65 -12.08 -6.92 6.03
CA ASP A 65 -13.18 -7.46 6.82
C ASP A 65 -12.93 -8.96 7.06
N LEU A 66 -12.53 -9.29 8.30
CA LEU A 66 -12.24 -10.65 8.70
C LEU A 66 -13.51 -11.51 8.88
N ALA A 67 -14.65 -10.88 9.21
CA ALA A 67 -15.91 -11.57 9.38
C ALA A 67 -16.49 -12.01 8.04
N GLU A 68 -16.56 -11.08 7.09
CA GLU A 68 -17.05 -11.33 5.73
C GLU A 68 -15.99 -11.93 4.81
N ARG A 69 -14.73 -12.03 5.26
CA ARG A 69 -13.59 -12.52 4.49
C ARG A 69 -13.43 -11.78 3.16
N GLN A 70 -13.55 -10.48 3.19
CA GLN A 70 -13.41 -9.58 2.05
C GLN A 70 -12.35 -8.53 2.31
N ALA A 71 -11.71 -8.08 1.24
CA ALA A 71 -10.81 -6.94 1.28
C ALA A 71 -11.14 -5.95 0.16
N ALA A 72 -10.86 -4.68 0.44
CA ALA A 72 -10.91 -3.61 -0.53
C ALA A 72 -9.59 -2.83 -0.47
N LEU A 73 -8.90 -2.75 -1.60
CA LEU A 73 -7.69 -1.97 -1.79
C LEU A 73 -8.05 -0.67 -2.52
N TYR A 74 -7.70 0.46 -1.91
CA TYR A 74 -7.88 1.80 -2.46
C TYR A 74 -6.52 2.39 -2.76
N LYS A 75 -6.33 2.95 -3.98
CA LYS A 75 -5.04 3.49 -4.43
C LYS A 75 -5.18 4.88 -5.03
N TYR A 76 -4.24 5.77 -4.61
CA TYR A 76 -3.92 7.00 -5.31
C TYR A 76 -2.44 6.97 -5.67
N GLY A 77 -2.09 6.76 -6.94
CA GLY A 77 -0.73 6.83 -7.48
C GLY A 77 0.31 5.89 -6.88
N ALA A 78 -0.11 4.95 -6.04
CA ALA A 78 0.80 4.09 -5.29
C ALA A 78 1.37 2.95 -6.16
N ALA A 79 2.55 2.46 -5.76
CA ALA A 79 3.22 1.30 -6.33
C ALA A 79 2.33 0.05 -6.33
N PRO A 80 2.62 -0.99 -7.10
CA PRO A 80 1.81 -2.21 -7.12
C PRO A 80 1.69 -2.87 -5.74
N THR A 81 0.52 -3.43 -5.45
CA THR A 81 0.27 -4.27 -4.28
C THR A 81 0.19 -5.72 -4.73
N TYR A 82 0.73 -6.64 -3.94
CA TYR A 82 0.85 -8.05 -4.32
C TYR A 82 0.03 -8.93 -3.39
N ILE A 83 -0.70 -9.88 -3.98
CA ILE A 83 -1.36 -10.97 -3.27
C ILE A 83 -0.64 -12.25 -3.66
N LYS A 84 0.05 -12.86 -2.70
CA LYS A 84 0.73 -14.14 -2.87
C LYS A 84 -0.05 -15.22 -2.16
N ARG A 85 -0.34 -16.32 -2.88
CA ARG A 85 -0.92 -17.53 -2.30
C ARG A 85 -0.30 -18.75 -2.97
N GLN A 86 0.29 -19.65 -2.19
CA GLN A 86 1.08 -20.77 -2.69
C GLN A 86 2.16 -20.25 -3.69
N GLY A 87 2.28 -20.81 -4.87
CA GLY A 87 3.19 -20.33 -5.92
C GLY A 87 2.62 -19.23 -6.84
N SER A 88 1.37 -18.78 -6.59
CA SER A 88 0.71 -17.76 -7.41
C SER A 88 0.90 -16.37 -6.82
N VAL A 89 1.17 -15.40 -7.67
CA VAL A 89 1.27 -13.97 -7.32
C VAL A 89 0.34 -13.17 -8.21
N ARG A 90 -0.59 -12.45 -7.58
CA ARG A 90 -1.46 -11.49 -8.27
C ARG A 90 -1.00 -10.08 -7.94
N ARG A 91 -0.79 -9.29 -8.96
CA ARG A 91 -0.39 -7.90 -8.90
C ARG A 91 -1.61 -7.00 -9.07
N LEU A 92 -1.80 -6.05 -8.15
CA LEU A 92 -2.87 -5.05 -8.18
C LEU A 92 -2.29 -3.67 -8.38
N THR A 93 -2.76 -2.95 -9.39
CA THR A 93 -2.39 -1.56 -9.69
C THR A 93 -3.62 -0.66 -9.68
N GLY A 94 -3.41 0.63 -9.47
CA GLY A 94 -4.42 1.67 -9.64
C GLY A 94 -4.13 2.52 -10.87
N ALA A 95 -5.18 3.09 -11.48
CA ALA A 95 -5.06 4.07 -12.56
C ALA A 95 -5.15 5.52 -12.06
N ALA A 96 -5.53 5.72 -10.80
CA ALA A 96 -5.63 7.06 -10.20
C ALA A 96 -4.23 7.66 -9.99
N LEU A 97 -4.08 8.96 -10.25
CA LEU A 97 -2.86 9.73 -9.94
C LEU A 97 -2.68 9.86 -8.42
N PRO A 98 -1.51 10.29 -7.93
CA PRO A 98 -1.32 10.64 -6.52
C PRO A 98 -2.36 11.62 -5.99
N ALA A 99 -2.72 11.49 -4.72
CA ALA A 99 -3.63 12.41 -4.04
C ALA A 99 -3.02 13.82 -4.01
N GLY A 100 -3.84 14.83 -4.31
CA GLY A 100 -3.43 16.21 -4.50
C GLY A 100 -3.13 16.58 -5.95
N LEU A 101 -2.90 15.62 -6.86
CA LEU A 101 -2.76 15.84 -8.30
C LEU A 101 -4.05 15.59 -9.08
N GLN A 102 -5.06 15.02 -8.44
CA GLN A 102 -6.36 14.74 -9.06
C GLN A 102 -7.34 15.87 -8.74
N ASP A 103 -8.33 16.07 -9.59
CA ASP A 103 -9.47 16.93 -9.27
C ASP A 103 -10.07 16.54 -7.91
N ALA A 104 -10.49 17.53 -7.13
CA ALA A 104 -10.92 17.34 -5.74
C ALA A 104 -12.00 16.25 -5.53
N GLY A 105 -12.84 16.00 -6.52
CA GLY A 105 -13.91 14.98 -6.48
C GLY A 105 -13.53 13.60 -6.99
N THR A 106 -12.32 13.42 -7.54
CA THR A 106 -11.91 12.15 -8.16
C THR A 106 -11.76 11.05 -7.11
N PRO A 107 -12.42 9.89 -7.31
CA PRO A 107 -12.29 8.77 -6.38
C PRO A 107 -10.94 8.03 -6.54
N PRO A 108 -10.49 7.29 -5.51
CA PRO A 108 -9.38 6.38 -5.63
C PRO A 108 -9.70 5.23 -6.58
N SER A 109 -8.68 4.59 -7.14
CA SER A 109 -8.85 3.28 -7.77
C SER A 109 -9.18 2.24 -6.71
N VAL A 110 -10.21 1.41 -6.94
CA VAL A 110 -10.67 0.42 -5.95
C VAL A 110 -10.63 -0.99 -6.54
N SER A 111 -9.99 -1.91 -5.83
CA SER A 111 -10.01 -3.34 -6.11
C SER A 111 -10.62 -4.10 -4.93
N ARG A 112 -11.68 -4.89 -5.16
CA ARG A 112 -12.30 -5.75 -4.14
C ARG A 112 -12.02 -7.22 -4.45
N PHE A 113 -11.72 -8.00 -3.41
CA PHE A 113 -11.38 -9.41 -3.56
C PHE A 113 -11.63 -10.19 -2.28
N PRO A 114 -11.92 -11.51 -2.38
CA PRO A 114 -12.05 -12.35 -1.21
C PRO A 114 -10.69 -12.55 -0.52
N LEU A 115 -10.73 -12.67 0.81
CA LEU A 115 -9.58 -13.06 1.62
C LEU A 115 -9.45 -14.58 1.64
N GLU A 116 -8.32 -15.10 1.18
CA GLU A 116 -8.03 -16.51 1.13
C GLU A 116 -7.00 -16.90 2.20
N GLU A 117 -7.22 -18.05 2.86
CA GLU A 117 -6.28 -18.60 3.83
C GLU A 117 -4.93 -18.92 3.17
N GLY A 118 -3.84 -18.73 3.90
CA GLY A 118 -2.48 -18.89 3.40
C GLY A 118 -2.02 -17.76 2.48
N ALA A 119 -2.82 -16.69 2.32
CA ALA A 119 -2.45 -15.56 1.50
C ALA A 119 -1.59 -14.54 2.26
N PHE A 120 -0.61 -13.98 1.55
CA PHE A 120 0.13 -12.77 1.93
C PHE A 120 -0.36 -11.60 1.08
N LEU A 121 -0.62 -10.47 1.73
CA LEU A 121 -0.93 -9.21 1.07
C LEU A 121 0.21 -8.24 1.37
N LEU A 122 0.97 -7.86 0.35
CA LEU A 122 2.16 -7.03 0.47
C LEU A 122 1.95 -5.69 -0.23
N LEU A 123 2.02 -4.60 0.52
CA LEU A 123 2.07 -3.23 0.04
C LEU A 123 3.51 -2.76 0.08
N VAL A 124 3.97 -2.04 -0.94
CA VAL A 124 5.33 -1.52 -1.03
C VAL A 124 5.33 -0.08 -1.57
N SER A 125 6.35 0.72 -1.21
CA SER A 125 6.62 1.98 -1.90
C SER A 125 7.37 1.74 -3.21
N ASP A 126 7.42 2.72 -4.09
CA ASP A 126 8.13 2.66 -5.38
C ASP A 126 9.65 2.55 -5.20
N GLY A 127 10.22 3.01 -4.08
CA GLY A 127 11.61 2.74 -3.69
C GLY A 127 11.91 1.25 -3.50
N VAL A 128 10.91 0.40 -3.24
CA VAL A 128 11.05 -1.07 -3.21
C VAL A 128 10.84 -1.65 -4.61
N ALA A 129 9.69 -1.39 -5.24
CA ALA A 129 9.36 -1.89 -6.57
C ALA A 129 8.33 -0.97 -7.24
N ASP A 130 8.56 -0.61 -8.49
CA ASP A 130 7.61 0.15 -9.30
C ASP A 130 6.99 -0.71 -10.41
N SER A 131 6.05 -0.13 -11.17
CA SER A 131 5.31 -0.86 -12.19
C SER A 131 6.15 -1.29 -13.39
N GLY A 132 7.36 -0.75 -13.54
CA GLY A 132 8.28 -1.05 -14.66
C GLY A 132 9.38 -2.05 -14.31
N ASP A 133 9.67 -2.26 -13.03
CA ASP A 133 10.79 -3.09 -12.55
C ASP A 133 10.41 -3.87 -11.27
N ASP A 134 9.39 -4.70 -11.35
CA ASP A 134 8.91 -5.50 -10.22
C ASP A 134 8.95 -7.04 -10.46
N GLN A 135 9.45 -7.49 -11.61
CA GLN A 135 9.51 -8.92 -11.93
C GLN A 135 10.32 -9.72 -10.91
N TRP A 136 11.38 -9.14 -10.39
CA TRP A 136 12.18 -9.76 -9.34
C TRP A 136 11.37 -10.03 -8.07
N LEU A 137 10.52 -9.08 -7.67
CA LEU A 137 9.66 -9.20 -6.49
C LEU A 137 8.59 -10.27 -6.69
N GLN A 138 7.97 -10.30 -7.88
CA GLN A 138 7.02 -11.36 -8.23
C GLN A 138 7.65 -12.74 -8.17
N ASN A 139 8.87 -12.90 -8.69
CA ASN A 139 9.62 -14.18 -8.64
C ASN A 139 9.97 -14.57 -7.20
N LEU A 140 10.42 -13.62 -6.37
CA LEU A 140 10.71 -13.84 -4.95
C LEU A 140 9.46 -14.29 -4.21
N LEU A 141 8.33 -13.59 -4.39
CA LEU A 141 7.06 -13.94 -3.76
C LEU A 141 6.56 -15.33 -4.21
N ALA A 142 6.65 -15.65 -5.50
CA ALA A 142 6.25 -16.95 -6.03
C ALA A 142 7.08 -18.11 -5.41
N GLY A 143 8.37 -17.87 -5.19
CA GLY A 143 9.29 -18.83 -4.57
C GLY A 143 9.21 -18.95 -3.05
N TRP A 144 8.57 -17.97 -2.37
CA TRP A 144 8.46 -17.96 -0.92
C TRP A 144 7.59 -19.10 -0.39
N GLN A 145 8.13 -19.90 0.56
CA GLN A 145 7.46 -21.04 1.17
C GLN A 145 7.21 -20.90 2.68
N GLY A 146 7.72 -19.83 3.30
CA GLY A 146 7.51 -19.55 4.71
C GLY A 146 6.09 -19.01 5.01
N ASP A 147 5.77 -18.93 6.30
CA ASP A 147 4.51 -18.41 6.85
C ASP A 147 4.70 -17.17 7.75
N ASP A 148 5.94 -16.73 7.97
CA ASP A 148 6.26 -15.53 8.75
C ASP A 148 6.28 -14.27 7.85
N PRO A 149 5.33 -13.34 8.01
CA PRO A 149 5.30 -12.11 7.25
C PRO A 149 6.49 -11.17 7.54
N ASN A 150 7.07 -11.22 8.75
CA ASN A 150 8.23 -10.41 9.08
C ASN A 150 9.47 -10.89 8.33
N ALA A 151 9.67 -12.21 8.26
CA ALA A 151 10.76 -12.80 7.50
C ALA A 151 10.63 -12.50 6.00
N LEU A 152 9.39 -12.53 5.45
CA LEU A 152 9.13 -12.14 4.07
C LEU A 152 9.48 -10.67 3.82
N VAL A 153 9.03 -9.76 4.68
CA VAL A 153 9.34 -8.32 4.57
C VAL A 153 10.84 -8.08 4.66
N ALA A 154 11.54 -8.73 5.60
CA ALA A 154 12.99 -8.60 5.73
C ALA A 154 13.74 -9.05 4.47
N LEU A 155 13.30 -10.16 3.86
CA LEU A 155 13.87 -10.66 2.59
C LEU A 155 13.61 -9.68 1.44
N VAL A 156 12.37 -9.19 1.29
CA VAL A 156 12.00 -8.21 0.25
C VAL A 156 12.84 -6.94 0.38
N MET A 157 12.95 -6.40 1.60
CA MET A 157 13.74 -5.20 1.86
C MET A 157 15.23 -5.41 1.58
N GLY A 158 15.80 -6.53 1.99
CA GLY A 158 17.20 -6.89 1.71
C GLY A 158 17.50 -6.93 0.21
N GLU A 159 16.64 -7.57 -0.58
CA GLU A 159 16.76 -7.64 -2.04
C GLU A 159 16.57 -6.26 -2.69
N ALA A 160 15.63 -5.45 -2.22
CA ALA A 160 15.42 -4.10 -2.73
C ALA A 160 16.65 -3.20 -2.50
N TYR A 161 17.30 -3.30 -1.35
CA TYR A 161 18.54 -2.57 -1.06
C TYR A 161 19.71 -2.97 -1.97
N GLN A 162 19.80 -4.25 -2.34
CA GLN A 162 20.87 -4.73 -3.24
C GLN A 162 20.65 -4.31 -4.70
N ARG A 163 19.39 -4.23 -5.13
CA ARG A 163 19.03 -4.01 -6.54
C ARG A 163 18.94 -2.55 -6.92
N ARG A 164 18.39 -1.73 -6.06
CA ARG A 164 18.17 -0.31 -6.35
C ARG A 164 19.26 0.55 -5.72
N LYS A 165 20.05 1.16 -6.60
CA LYS A 165 21.03 2.21 -6.24
C LYS A 165 20.29 3.55 -6.25
N GLY A 166 19.96 4.08 -5.07
CA GLY A 166 19.33 5.41 -4.93
C GLY A 166 18.96 5.67 -3.49
N ASP A 167 18.74 6.95 -3.16
CA ASP A 167 18.38 7.44 -1.82
C ASP A 167 16.86 7.49 -1.60
N ASP A 168 16.10 6.73 -2.40
CA ASP A 168 14.65 6.70 -2.27
C ASP A 168 14.20 5.92 -1.05
N ASP A 169 13.17 6.43 -0.37
CA ASP A 169 12.61 5.80 0.83
C ASP A 169 11.97 4.45 0.48
N ARG A 170 12.26 3.43 1.28
CA ARG A 170 11.77 2.08 1.07
C ARG A 170 10.88 1.65 2.21
N SER A 171 9.65 1.36 1.88
CA SER A 171 8.65 0.89 2.85
C SER A 171 7.94 -0.36 2.34
N ALA A 172 7.71 -1.31 3.23
CA ALA A 172 6.91 -2.50 2.94
C ALA A 172 6.08 -2.87 4.17
N VAL A 173 4.82 -3.23 3.94
CA VAL A 173 3.93 -3.74 4.97
C VAL A 173 3.24 -5.00 4.46
N CYS A 174 3.19 -6.05 5.31
CA CYS A 174 2.65 -7.34 4.94
C CYS A 174 1.59 -7.80 5.93
N LEU A 175 0.48 -8.31 5.41
CA LEU A 175 -0.52 -9.06 6.15
C LEU A 175 -0.47 -10.52 5.71
N PHE A 176 -0.38 -11.45 6.66
CA PHE A 176 -0.56 -12.88 6.43
C PHE A 176 -1.88 -13.36 6.99
N LEU A 177 -2.60 -14.18 6.23
CA LEU A 177 -3.85 -14.82 6.64
C LEU A 177 -3.57 -16.30 6.91
N PRO A 178 -3.39 -16.73 8.16
CA PRO A 178 -3.04 -18.09 8.47
C PRO A 178 -4.15 -19.08 8.06
N GLU A 179 -3.77 -20.30 7.72
CA GLU A 179 -4.70 -21.41 7.48
C GLU A 179 -5.41 -21.81 8.78
N LYS A 180 -6.72 -22.06 8.72
CA LYS A 180 -7.47 -22.56 9.88
C LYS A 180 -6.93 -23.94 10.27
N GLY A 181 -6.35 -24.05 11.46
CA GLY A 181 -5.80 -25.31 12.01
C GLY A 181 -4.30 -25.28 12.28
N LYS A 182 -3.55 -24.31 11.77
CA LYS A 182 -2.17 -24.03 12.18
C LYS A 182 -2.12 -22.92 13.24
N ARG A 183 -2.92 -23.01 14.32
CA ARG A 183 -2.64 -22.23 15.52
C ARG A 183 -1.45 -22.88 16.21
N GLU A 184 -0.43 -22.09 16.46
CA GLU A 184 0.72 -22.47 17.28
C GLU A 184 0.26 -23.18 18.56
N VAL A 185 0.83 -24.37 18.80
CA VAL A 185 0.80 -25.10 20.08
C VAL A 185 1.87 -24.48 20.97
#